data_6eb96d32f79dadcd7b6a492ea1a258e8
#
_entry.id   6eb96d32f79dadcd7b6a492ea1a258e8
#
_cell.length_a   1.000
_cell.length_b   1.000
_cell.length_c   1.000
_cell.angle_alpha   90.00
_cell.angle_beta   90.00
_cell.angle_gamma   90.00
#
_symmetry.space_group_name_H-M   'P 1'
#
loop_
_entity.id
_entity.type
_entity.pdbx_description
1 polymer ?
#
loop_
_entity_poly.entity_id
_entity_poly.type
_entity_poly.pdbx_seq_one_letter_code
_entity_poly.pdbx_strand_id
1 'polypeptide(L)'
;PSLGQMTKFLVNDFKTLHLVEGSLDLLNQIPDQPHVIKHHAYFEEFNTPIKFDTIIMSHVLEHIENPHFVLKHVSQWLADDGVFIISVPNAKSIHRLAAVEMGLLETEFTLNSRDHEVGHYRVYDMQTLKEEVTNVGLKIGHEGGVFLKPLSNLQIEQNFNAEMIEGFYKLGKKFPLNCAEIFVVCHK
;
A
#
# COMPACT_ATOMS: atom_id res chain seq x y z
N PRO A 1 -4.91 1.24 8.93
CA PRO A 1 -5.43 2.55 8.46
C PRO A 1 -4.55 3.75 8.81
N SER A 2 -3.49 3.55 9.63
CA SER A 2 -2.60 4.63 10.06
C SER A 2 -3.41 5.84 10.61
N LEU A 3 -3.05 7.08 10.25
CA LEU A 3 -3.76 8.30 10.65
C LEU A 3 -5.13 8.50 9.96
N GLY A 4 -5.67 7.50 9.28
CA GLY A 4 -7.01 7.54 8.67
C GLY A 4 -7.13 8.42 7.43
N GLN A 5 -6.01 8.79 6.77
CA GLN A 5 -6.07 9.66 5.60
C GLN A 5 -6.87 9.02 4.46
N MET A 6 -6.61 7.76 4.14
CA MET A 6 -7.40 7.00 3.16
C MET A 6 -8.82 6.74 3.67
N THR A 7 -8.99 6.44 4.95
CA THR A 7 -10.29 6.16 5.58
C THR A 7 -11.30 7.30 5.35
N LYS A 8 -10.86 8.56 5.39
CA LYS A 8 -11.72 9.74 5.15
C LYS A 8 -12.40 9.72 3.78
N PHE A 9 -11.79 9.09 2.79
CA PHE A 9 -12.38 8.93 1.46
C PHE A 9 -13.25 7.67 1.42
N LEU A 10 -12.74 6.55 1.93
CA LEU A 10 -13.43 5.25 1.87
C LEU A 10 -14.77 5.23 2.61
N VAL A 11 -14.93 5.98 3.67
CA VAL A 11 -16.20 6.04 4.43
C VAL A 11 -17.39 6.52 3.60
N ASN A 12 -17.16 7.23 2.51
CA ASN A 12 -18.21 7.70 1.61
C ASN A 12 -18.52 6.72 0.48
N ASP A 13 -17.63 5.77 0.22
CA ASP A 13 -17.70 4.86 -0.93
C ASP A 13 -18.28 3.50 -0.56
N PHE A 14 -18.24 3.13 0.74
CA PHE A 14 -18.65 1.80 1.21
C PHE A 14 -19.82 1.88 2.21
N LYS A 15 -20.77 0.94 2.08
CA LYS A 15 -21.92 0.81 3.00
C LYS A 15 -21.48 0.37 4.40
N THR A 16 -20.45 -0.48 4.46
CA THR A 16 -19.85 -0.95 5.72
C THR A 16 -18.34 -1.02 5.49
N LEU A 17 -17.59 -0.42 6.40
CA LEU A 17 -16.13 -0.39 6.35
C LEU A 17 -15.57 -1.04 7.62
N HIS A 18 -14.79 -2.10 7.45
CA HIS A 18 -14.05 -2.72 8.53
C HIS A 18 -12.59 -2.22 8.50
N LEU A 19 -12.11 -1.74 9.63
CA LEU A 19 -10.74 -1.27 9.81
C LEU A 19 -10.01 -2.23 10.74
N VAL A 20 -8.95 -2.86 10.26
CA VAL A 20 -8.04 -3.68 11.08
C VAL A 20 -6.76 -2.88 11.31
N GLU A 21 -6.39 -2.64 12.56
CA GLU A 21 -5.22 -1.83 12.94
C GLU A 21 -4.60 -2.39 14.22
N GLY A 22 -3.30 -2.67 14.18
CA GLY A 22 -2.54 -3.19 15.32
C GLY A 22 -2.26 -2.15 16.41
N SER A 23 -2.26 -0.86 16.07
CA SER A 23 -2.07 0.23 17.02
C SER A 23 -3.41 0.79 17.50
N LEU A 24 -3.69 0.60 18.79
CA LEU A 24 -4.89 1.15 19.42
C LEU A 24 -4.91 2.70 19.37
N ASP A 25 -3.75 3.32 19.51
CA ASP A 25 -3.62 4.78 19.46
C ASP A 25 -3.97 5.33 18.07
N LEU A 26 -3.55 4.67 17.01
CA LEU A 26 -3.93 5.05 15.64
C LEU A 26 -5.41 4.78 15.37
N LEU A 27 -5.93 3.66 15.84
CA LEU A 27 -7.33 3.30 15.67
C LEU A 27 -8.27 4.30 16.37
N ASN A 28 -7.88 4.79 17.56
CA ASN A 28 -8.64 5.77 18.34
C ASN A 28 -8.65 7.18 17.70
N GLN A 29 -7.69 7.50 16.83
CA GLN A 29 -7.67 8.78 16.10
C GLN A 29 -8.68 8.83 14.94
N ILE A 30 -9.22 7.69 14.53
CA ILE A 30 -10.24 7.63 13.49
C ILE A 30 -11.60 7.93 14.12
N PRO A 31 -12.34 8.95 13.65
CA PRO A 31 -13.66 9.27 14.18
C PRO A 31 -14.63 8.10 14.09
N ASP A 32 -15.46 7.93 15.10
CA ASP A 32 -16.51 6.91 15.08
C ASP A 32 -17.61 7.29 14.10
N GLN A 33 -18.03 6.30 13.29
CA GLN A 33 -19.13 6.44 12.36
C GLN A 33 -19.96 5.14 12.37
N PRO A 34 -21.30 5.22 12.20
CA PRO A 34 -22.19 4.05 12.38
C PRO A 34 -21.89 2.85 11.49
N HIS A 35 -21.29 3.09 10.31
CA HIS A 35 -20.96 2.05 9.32
C HIS A 35 -19.47 1.67 9.31
N VAL A 36 -18.67 2.22 10.23
CA VAL A 36 -17.25 1.91 10.40
C VAL A 36 -17.06 1.01 11.63
N ILE A 37 -16.56 -0.19 11.39
CA ILE A 37 -16.31 -1.19 12.44
C ILE A 37 -14.80 -1.29 12.63
N LYS A 38 -14.34 -0.96 13.82
CA LYS A 38 -12.91 -0.94 14.17
C LYS A 38 -12.51 -2.24 14.84
N HIS A 39 -11.42 -2.85 14.39
CA HIS A 39 -10.82 -4.05 14.97
C HIS A 39 -9.39 -3.73 15.39
N HIS A 40 -9.13 -3.78 16.69
CA HIS A 40 -7.77 -3.70 17.23
C HIS A 40 -7.14 -5.09 17.18
N ALA A 41 -6.41 -5.37 16.13
CA ALA A 41 -5.73 -6.64 15.89
C ALA A 41 -4.62 -6.49 14.86
N TYR A 42 -3.62 -7.36 14.91
CA TYR A 42 -2.71 -7.58 13.78
C TYR A 42 -3.38 -8.48 12.75
N PHE A 43 -2.96 -8.39 11.48
CA PHE A 43 -3.53 -9.19 10.40
C PHE A 43 -3.32 -10.69 10.62
N GLU A 44 -2.23 -11.07 11.27
CA GLU A 44 -1.91 -12.46 11.64
C GLU A 44 -2.91 -13.08 12.62
N GLU A 45 -3.54 -12.25 13.45
CA GLU A 45 -4.41 -12.65 14.56
C GLU A 45 -5.89 -12.44 14.25
N PHE A 46 -6.19 -11.48 13.37
CA PHE A 46 -7.57 -11.14 13.03
C PHE A 46 -8.26 -12.29 12.30
N ASN A 47 -9.42 -12.69 12.80
CA ASN A 47 -10.25 -13.72 12.19
C ASN A 47 -11.70 -13.26 12.12
N THR A 48 -12.35 -13.58 11.01
CA THR A 48 -13.76 -13.24 10.78
C THR A 48 -14.44 -14.26 9.87
N PRO A 49 -15.71 -14.61 10.12
CA PRO A 49 -16.52 -15.39 9.17
C PRO A 49 -17.03 -14.54 8.00
N ILE A 50 -16.90 -13.21 8.07
CA ILE A 50 -17.38 -12.28 7.05
C ILE A 50 -16.52 -12.42 5.79
N LYS A 51 -17.17 -12.42 4.62
CA LYS A 51 -16.50 -12.29 3.33
C LYS A 51 -16.68 -10.85 2.85
N PHE A 52 -15.60 -10.26 2.39
CA PHE A 52 -15.57 -8.88 1.92
C PHE A 52 -15.56 -8.82 0.39
N ASP A 53 -16.39 -7.96 -0.17
CA ASP A 53 -16.39 -7.68 -1.60
C ASP A 53 -15.14 -6.94 -2.04
N THR A 54 -14.56 -6.14 -1.13
CA THR A 54 -13.32 -5.41 -1.37
C THR A 54 -12.42 -5.48 -0.14
N ILE A 55 -11.15 -5.86 -0.35
CA ILE A 55 -10.09 -5.75 0.65
C ILE A 55 -9.04 -4.78 0.12
N ILE A 56 -8.60 -3.84 0.95
CA ILE A 56 -7.55 -2.89 0.63
C ILE A 56 -6.41 -3.07 1.63
N MET A 57 -5.23 -3.39 1.12
CA MET A 57 -3.99 -3.52 1.88
C MET A 57 -2.95 -2.59 1.25
N SER A 58 -2.91 -1.36 1.73
CA SER A 58 -2.03 -0.31 1.23
C SER A 58 -0.97 0.04 2.25
N HIS A 59 0.30 -0.01 1.87
CA HIS A 59 1.45 0.21 2.74
C HIS A 59 1.42 -0.67 4.01
N VAL A 60 1.31 -1.97 3.80
CA VAL A 60 1.29 -2.99 4.86
C VAL A 60 2.36 -4.05 4.63
N LEU A 61 2.48 -4.60 3.42
CA LEU A 61 3.37 -5.75 3.16
C LEU A 61 4.84 -5.47 3.43
N GLU A 62 5.29 -4.23 3.24
CA GLU A 62 6.66 -3.81 3.55
C GLU A 62 6.98 -3.91 5.05
N HIS A 63 5.96 -3.87 5.92
CA HIS A 63 6.07 -3.96 7.38
C HIS A 63 5.86 -5.38 7.92
N ILE A 64 5.48 -6.33 7.08
CA ILE A 64 5.17 -7.70 7.50
C ILE A 64 6.42 -8.58 7.42
N GLU A 65 6.76 -9.29 8.48
CA GLU A 65 7.90 -10.20 8.50
C GLU A 65 7.68 -11.39 7.56
N ASN A 66 6.47 -11.99 7.59
CA ASN A 66 6.07 -13.10 6.72
C ASN A 66 4.87 -12.72 5.82
N PRO A 67 5.08 -12.02 4.69
CA PRO A 67 4.01 -11.54 3.82
C PRO A 67 3.22 -12.70 3.19
N HIS A 68 3.85 -13.83 2.87
CA HIS A 68 3.15 -15.00 2.34
C HIS A 68 2.05 -15.50 3.30
N PHE A 69 2.37 -15.61 4.58
CA PHE A 69 1.39 -16.03 5.60
C PHE A 69 0.22 -15.05 5.67
N VAL A 70 0.49 -13.75 5.77
CA VAL A 70 -0.55 -12.71 5.89
C VAL A 70 -1.41 -12.63 4.64
N LEU A 71 -0.82 -12.63 3.45
CA LEU A 71 -1.58 -12.64 2.19
C LEU A 71 -2.51 -13.85 2.08
N LYS A 72 -2.00 -15.05 2.40
CA LYS A 72 -2.80 -16.28 2.39
C LYS A 72 -3.91 -16.24 3.43
N HIS A 73 -3.66 -15.67 4.60
CA HIS A 73 -4.64 -15.53 5.66
C HIS A 73 -5.74 -14.53 5.27
N VAL A 74 -5.36 -13.34 4.83
CA VAL A 74 -6.29 -12.26 4.42
C VAL A 74 -7.11 -12.67 3.18
N SER A 75 -6.52 -13.39 2.22
CA SER A 75 -7.24 -13.86 1.04
C SER A 75 -8.44 -14.77 1.36
N GLN A 76 -8.44 -15.40 2.53
CA GLN A 76 -9.58 -16.21 2.97
C GLN A 76 -10.83 -15.37 3.28
N TRP A 77 -10.66 -14.08 3.60
CA TRP A 77 -11.78 -13.17 3.88
C TRP A 77 -12.38 -12.57 2.60
N LEU A 78 -11.73 -12.73 1.45
CA LEU A 78 -12.25 -12.24 0.18
C LEU A 78 -13.48 -13.05 -0.25
N ALA A 79 -14.53 -12.40 -0.75
CA ALA A 79 -15.64 -13.05 -1.42
C ALA A 79 -15.18 -13.70 -2.73
N ASP A 80 -15.97 -14.61 -3.31
CA ASP A 80 -15.55 -15.36 -4.51
C ASP A 80 -15.42 -14.45 -5.75
N ASP A 81 -16.25 -13.41 -5.85
CA ASP A 81 -16.21 -12.35 -6.86
C ASP A 81 -15.57 -11.05 -6.34
N GLY A 82 -14.93 -11.11 -5.18
CA GLY A 82 -14.32 -9.97 -4.51
C GLY A 82 -13.04 -9.50 -5.15
N VAL A 83 -12.63 -8.29 -4.75
CA VAL A 83 -11.44 -7.60 -5.23
C VAL A 83 -10.48 -7.35 -4.07
N PHE A 84 -9.21 -7.74 -4.23
CA PHE A 84 -8.15 -7.47 -3.27
C PHE A 84 -7.14 -6.50 -3.88
N ILE A 85 -7.09 -5.27 -3.36
CA ILE A 85 -6.18 -4.21 -3.81
C ILE A 85 -4.99 -4.16 -2.86
N ILE A 86 -3.79 -4.32 -3.40
CA ILE A 86 -2.55 -4.32 -2.63
C ILE A 86 -1.63 -3.27 -3.23
N SER A 87 -1.13 -2.33 -2.42
CA SER A 87 -0.15 -1.34 -2.86
C SER A 87 1.03 -1.25 -1.89
N VAL A 88 2.20 -0.98 -2.43
CA VAL A 88 3.48 -0.90 -1.72
C VAL A 88 4.37 0.20 -2.28
N PRO A 89 5.34 0.73 -1.52
CA PRO A 89 6.40 1.57 -2.05
C PRO A 89 7.21 0.83 -3.12
N ASN A 90 7.60 1.56 -4.17
CA ASN A 90 8.26 0.99 -5.33
C ASN A 90 9.78 1.19 -5.29
N ALA A 91 10.55 0.09 -5.30
CA ALA A 91 11.99 0.09 -5.43
C ALA A 91 12.45 0.80 -6.71
N LYS A 92 11.73 0.61 -7.83
CA LYS A 92 12.05 1.21 -9.13
C LYS A 92 11.42 2.58 -9.36
N SER A 93 10.99 3.26 -8.29
CA SER A 93 10.53 4.64 -8.39
C SER A 93 11.66 5.56 -8.85
N ILE A 94 11.31 6.55 -9.69
CA ILE A 94 12.32 7.43 -10.33
C ILE A 94 13.24 8.11 -9.31
N HIS A 95 12.74 8.52 -8.16
CA HIS A 95 13.57 9.16 -7.12
C HIS A 95 14.52 8.17 -6.43
N ARG A 96 14.18 6.87 -6.30
CA ARG A 96 15.09 5.84 -5.77
C ARG A 96 16.16 5.48 -6.79
N LEU A 97 15.80 5.32 -8.06
CA LEU A 97 16.76 5.11 -9.14
C LEU A 97 17.77 6.26 -9.23
N ALA A 98 17.30 7.51 -9.15
CA ALA A 98 18.18 8.67 -9.08
C ALA A 98 19.10 8.62 -7.84
N ALA A 99 18.60 8.18 -6.69
CA ALA A 99 19.42 8.05 -5.48
C ALA A 99 20.53 6.98 -5.63
N VAL A 100 20.30 5.91 -6.37
CA VAL A 100 21.32 4.91 -6.72
C VAL A 100 22.41 5.54 -7.59
N GLU A 101 22.02 6.23 -8.69
CA GLU A 101 22.97 6.92 -9.59
C GLU A 101 23.77 8.02 -8.90
N MET A 102 23.21 8.63 -7.86
CA MET A 102 23.89 9.63 -7.01
C MET A 102 24.79 9.01 -5.94
N GLY A 103 24.82 7.67 -5.81
CA GLY A 103 25.58 6.96 -4.77
C GLY A 103 24.99 7.10 -3.35
N LEU A 104 23.73 7.51 -3.22
CA LEU A 104 23.03 7.63 -1.93
C LEU A 104 22.40 6.31 -1.49
N LEU A 105 22.18 5.40 -2.41
CA LEU A 105 21.73 4.02 -2.17
C LEU A 105 22.66 3.07 -2.92
N GLU A 106 22.93 1.91 -2.35
CA GLU A 106 23.74 0.87 -3.00
C GLU A 106 22.95 0.23 -4.17
N THR A 107 21.68 -0.06 -3.93
CA THR A 107 20.71 -0.56 -4.93
C THR A 107 19.36 0.07 -4.69
N GLU A 108 18.45 -0.05 -5.65
CA GLU A 108 17.05 0.37 -5.51
C GLU A 108 16.29 -0.39 -4.42
N PHE A 109 16.78 -1.56 -3.99
CA PHE A 109 16.20 -2.36 -2.90
C PHE A 109 16.80 -2.06 -1.52
N THR A 110 17.88 -1.28 -1.46
CA THR A 110 18.53 -0.92 -0.18
C THR A 110 17.57 -0.14 0.70
N LEU A 111 17.35 -0.59 1.94
CA LEU A 111 16.56 0.15 2.92
C LEU A 111 17.34 1.41 3.34
N ASN A 112 16.72 2.56 3.23
CA ASN A 112 17.29 3.83 3.70
C ASN A 112 16.93 4.10 5.17
N SER A 113 17.47 5.18 5.75
CA SER A 113 17.20 5.55 7.15
C SER A 113 15.70 5.67 7.44
N ARG A 114 14.93 6.24 6.51
CA ARG A 114 13.48 6.38 6.69
C ARG A 114 12.75 5.04 6.65
N ASP A 115 13.17 4.13 5.78
CA ASP A 115 12.61 2.77 5.74
C ASP A 115 12.79 2.06 7.09
N HIS A 116 13.98 2.19 7.70
CA HIS A 116 14.25 1.64 9.04
C HIS A 116 13.43 2.32 10.15
N GLU A 117 13.32 3.65 10.12
CA GLU A 117 12.53 4.40 11.11
C GLU A 117 11.06 3.99 11.13
N VAL A 118 10.47 3.71 9.97
CA VAL A 118 9.07 3.29 9.84
C VAL A 118 8.88 1.78 9.95
N GLY A 119 9.96 1.01 10.10
CA GLY A 119 9.91 -0.43 10.33
C GLY A 119 9.66 -1.26 9.06
N HIS A 120 10.22 -0.84 7.92
CA HIS A 120 10.20 -1.66 6.71
C HIS A 120 11.16 -2.84 6.84
N TYR A 121 10.71 -4.02 6.45
CA TYR A 121 11.55 -5.21 6.28
C TYR A 121 12.11 -5.31 4.87
N ARG A 122 11.43 -4.71 3.87
CA ARG A 122 11.77 -4.81 2.45
C ARG A 122 11.20 -3.68 1.61
N VAL A 123 11.69 -3.59 0.38
CA VAL A 123 11.11 -2.75 -0.66
C VAL A 123 10.73 -3.66 -1.83
N TYR A 124 9.59 -3.41 -2.45
CA TYR A 124 9.07 -4.17 -3.58
C TYR A 124 9.32 -3.46 -4.92
N ASP A 125 9.51 -4.23 -5.99
CA ASP A 125 9.18 -3.79 -7.34
C ASP A 125 7.93 -4.54 -7.85
N MET A 126 7.46 -4.22 -9.04
CA MET A 126 6.27 -4.87 -9.59
C MET A 126 6.43 -6.37 -9.73
N GLN A 127 7.62 -6.85 -10.07
CA GLN A 127 7.88 -8.28 -10.22
C GLN A 127 7.78 -9.00 -8.88
N THR A 128 8.48 -8.53 -7.87
CA THR A 128 8.48 -9.16 -6.54
C THR A 128 7.11 -9.08 -5.86
N LEU A 129 6.36 -7.98 -6.06
CA LEU A 129 4.98 -7.89 -5.59
C LEU A 129 4.08 -8.93 -6.27
N LYS A 130 4.20 -9.11 -7.58
CA LYS A 130 3.41 -10.10 -8.33
C LYS A 130 3.74 -11.53 -7.90
N GLU A 131 5.01 -11.83 -7.68
CA GLU A 131 5.45 -13.14 -7.18
C GLU A 131 4.83 -13.45 -5.81
N GLU A 132 4.88 -12.51 -4.85
CA GLU A 132 4.25 -12.67 -3.53
C GLU A 132 2.76 -13.01 -3.64
N VAL A 133 2.04 -12.24 -4.46
CA VAL A 133 0.60 -12.37 -4.62
C VAL A 133 0.20 -13.66 -5.33
N THR A 134 0.90 -14.03 -6.40
CA THR A 134 0.59 -15.25 -7.16
C THR A 134 0.96 -16.52 -6.42
N ASN A 135 2.00 -16.49 -5.57
CA ASN A 135 2.42 -17.60 -4.74
C ASN A 135 1.37 -18.02 -3.70
N VAL A 136 0.44 -17.14 -3.34
CA VAL A 136 -0.70 -17.46 -2.45
C VAL A 136 -1.97 -17.87 -3.22
N GLY A 137 -1.90 -17.95 -4.54
CA GLY A 137 -3.00 -18.40 -5.41
C GLY A 137 -3.93 -17.29 -5.90
N LEU A 138 -3.64 -16.03 -5.62
CA LEU A 138 -4.41 -14.89 -6.15
C LEU A 138 -4.07 -14.64 -7.63
N LYS A 139 -5.07 -14.25 -8.41
CA LYS A 139 -4.93 -13.89 -9.82
C LYS A 139 -4.93 -12.39 -9.97
N ILE A 140 -3.95 -11.85 -10.68
CA ILE A 140 -3.84 -10.42 -10.94
C ILE A 140 -4.69 -10.06 -12.15
N GLY A 141 -5.70 -9.21 -11.93
CA GLY A 141 -6.57 -8.67 -12.99
C GLY A 141 -6.09 -7.32 -13.52
N HIS A 142 -5.43 -6.53 -12.68
CA HIS A 142 -4.90 -5.22 -13.07
C HIS A 142 -3.67 -4.86 -12.24
N GLU A 143 -2.77 -4.08 -12.83
CA GLU A 143 -1.58 -3.55 -12.16
C GLU A 143 -1.34 -2.09 -12.59
N GLY A 144 -0.68 -1.32 -11.74
CA GLY A 144 -0.39 0.08 -12.05
C GLY A 144 0.55 0.73 -11.06
N GLY A 145 0.74 2.02 -11.26
CA GLY A 145 1.54 2.84 -10.36
C GLY A 145 0.89 4.18 -10.08
N VAL A 146 1.22 4.75 -8.93
CA VAL A 146 0.67 6.00 -8.44
C VAL A 146 1.79 7.01 -8.21
N PHE A 147 1.65 8.19 -8.82
CA PHE A 147 2.50 9.35 -8.67
C PHE A 147 3.96 9.13 -9.11
N LEU A 148 4.31 9.67 -10.28
CA LEU A 148 5.70 9.70 -10.76
C LEU A 148 6.50 10.74 -9.94
N LYS A 149 6.95 10.32 -8.76
CA LYS A 149 7.59 11.18 -7.76
C LYS A 149 9.05 11.46 -8.12
N PRO A 150 9.43 12.71 -8.50
CA PRO A 150 10.80 13.00 -8.95
C PRO A 150 11.77 13.29 -7.78
N LEU A 151 11.26 13.69 -6.62
CA LEU A 151 12.04 14.19 -5.48
C LEU A 151 11.52 13.56 -4.16
N SER A 152 12.20 13.82 -3.05
CA SER A 152 11.72 13.44 -1.71
C SER A 152 10.42 14.18 -1.35
N ASN A 153 9.65 13.64 -0.40
CA ASN A 153 8.42 14.29 0.07
C ASN A 153 8.67 15.73 0.51
N LEU A 154 9.68 15.96 1.33
CA LEU A 154 10.04 17.29 1.84
C LEU A 154 10.32 18.27 0.70
N GLN A 155 11.07 17.86 -0.32
CA GLN A 155 11.36 18.71 -1.47
C GLN A 155 10.12 19.03 -2.30
N ILE A 156 9.21 18.05 -2.44
CA ILE A 156 7.94 18.25 -3.14
C ILE A 156 7.06 19.23 -2.37
N GLU A 157 6.90 19.04 -1.06
CA GLU A 157 6.11 19.93 -0.19
C GLU A 157 6.61 21.38 -0.22
N GLN A 158 7.93 21.57 -0.32
CA GLN A 158 8.55 22.90 -0.36
C GLN A 158 8.48 23.59 -1.72
N ASN A 159 8.43 22.83 -2.83
CA ASN A 159 8.67 23.38 -4.16
C ASN A 159 7.54 23.15 -5.16
N PHE A 160 6.60 22.23 -4.88
CA PHE A 160 5.53 21.91 -5.83
C PHE A 160 4.22 22.57 -5.43
N ASN A 161 3.55 23.16 -6.41
CA ASN A 161 2.15 23.58 -6.29
C ASN A 161 1.20 22.42 -6.70
N ALA A 162 -0.10 22.62 -6.51
CA ALA A 162 -1.12 21.61 -6.82
C ALA A 162 -1.12 21.19 -8.30
N GLU A 163 -0.85 22.11 -9.22
CA GLU A 163 -0.82 21.83 -10.66
C GLU A 163 0.37 20.94 -11.04
N MET A 164 1.53 21.17 -10.42
CA MET A 164 2.71 20.31 -10.60
C MET A 164 2.45 18.91 -10.06
N ILE A 165 1.87 18.79 -8.86
CA ILE A 165 1.51 17.50 -8.26
C ILE A 165 0.55 16.74 -9.19
N GLU A 166 -0.50 17.40 -9.67
CA GLU A 166 -1.48 16.81 -10.60
C GLU A 166 -0.83 16.39 -11.92
N GLY A 167 0.10 17.22 -12.45
CA GLY A 167 0.88 16.88 -13.64
C GLY A 167 1.68 15.61 -13.49
N PHE A 168 2.43 15.45 -12.40
CA PHE A 168 3.21 14.24 -12.10
C PHE A 168 2.33 13.03 -11.76
N TYR A 169 1.17 13.25 -11.16
CA TYR A 169 0.18 12.21 -10.94
C TYR A 169 -0.35 11.66 -12.28
N LYS A 170 -0.75 12.54 -13.22
CA LYS A 170 -1.18 12.13 -14.56
C LYS A 170 -0.07 11.48 -15.37
N LEU A 171 1.17 11.97 -15.24
CA LEU A 171 2.33 11.39 -15.91
C LEU A 171 2.62 9.97 -15.44
N GLY A 172 2.35 9.66 -14.17
CA GLY A 172 2.49 8.33 -13.61
C GLY A 172 1.72 7.25 -14.39
N LYS A 173 0.57 7.59 -14.98
CA LYS A 173 -0.19 6.66 -15.83
C LYS A 173 0.58 6.22 -17.09
N LYS A 174 1.56 7.00 -17.54
CA LYS A 174 2.42 6.68 -18.70
C LYS A 174 3.66 5.88 -18.30
N PHE A 175 4.07 5.97 -17.03
CA PHE A 175 5.26 5.34 -16.48
C PHE A 175 4.96 4.61 -15.18
N PRO A 176 3.99 3.66 -15.18
CA PRO A 176 3.49 3.04 -13.95
C PRO A 176 4.59 2.32 -13.15
N LEU A 177 5.56 1.70 -13.82
CA LEU A 177 6.64 0.97 -13.19
C LEU A 177 7.69 1.87 -12.49
N ASN A 178 7.66 3.18 -12.74
CA ASN A 178 8.57 4.15 -12.14
C ASN A 178 7.88 5.11 -11.17
N CYS A 179 6.61 4.88 -10.87
CA CYS A 179 5.86 5.61 -9.85
C CYS A 179 6.40 5.36 -8.44
N ALA A 180 6.07 6.26 -7.50
CA ALA A 180 6.44 6.13 -6.09
C ALA A 180 5.85 4.88 -5.45
N GLU A 181 4.63 4.55 -5.82
CA GLU A 181 3.89 3.38 -5.37
C GLU A 181 3.48 2.54 -6.56
N ILE A 182 3.43 1.24 -6.35
CA ILE A 182 2.88 0.26 -7.29
C ILE A 182 1.73 -0.48 -6.61
N PHE A 183 0.78 -0.91 -7.42
CA PHE A 183 -0.35 -1.68 -6.91
C PHE A 183 -0.75 -2.79 -7.87
N VAL A 184 -1.39 -3.80 -7.29
CA VAL A 184 -2.09 -4.87 -8.01
C VAL A 184 -3.52 -4.99 -7.52
N VAL A 185 -4.42 -5.33 -8.44
CA VAL A 185 -5.83 -5.65 -8.18
C VAL A 185 -6.00 -7.13 -8.44
N CYS A 186 -6.37 -7.86 -7.40
CA CYS A 186 -6.37 -9.32 -7.42
C CYS A 186 -7.75 -9.90 -7.18
N HIS A 187 -7.93 -11.14 -7.62
CA HIS A 187 -9.10 -11.99 -7.43
C HIS A 187 -8.66 -13.39 -6.99
N LYS A 188 -9.58 -14.19 -6.48
CA LYS A 188 -9.34 -15.63 -6.22
C LYS A 188 -9.12 -16.44 -7.49
#